data_3195209a5afb4d6571cb0e106fd516a7
#
_entry.id   3195209a5afb4d6571cb0e106fd516a7
#
_cell.length_a   1.000
_cell.length_b   1.000
_cell.length_c   1.000
_cell.angle_alpha   90.00
_cell.angle_beta   90.00
_cell.angle_gamma   90.00
#
_symmetry.space_group_name_H-M   'P 1'
#
loop_
_entity.id
_entity.type
_entity.pdbx_description
1 polymer ?
#
loop_
_entity_poly.entity_id
_entity_poly.type
_entity_poly.pdbx_seq_one_letter_code
_entity_poly.pdbx_strand_id
1 'polypeptide(L)'
;MRNGTADRPEGRSSSYQTIDGKKICDDIAYINPENGYKITEFLEGARVCDPDCPEDVEKCMKRLRRFHEMKLQVEHTFDIFGQMEFYEKLWGNTPSDYRDYQKTKEHVLELRPYIEQWSGEKVLTHIDAVPDNFCL
;
A
#
# COMPACT_ATOMS: atom_id res chain seq x y z
N MET A 1 -1.25 -23.62 1.25
CA MET A 1 -0.95 -22.43 0.45
C MET A 1 -0.78 -21.27 1.41
N ARG A 2 0.42 -20.65 1.46
CA ARG A 2 0.68 -19.53 2.38
C ARG A 2 0.21 -18.26 1.68
N ASN A 3 -0.92 -17.71 2.12
CA ASN A 3 -1.37 -16.39 1.67
C ASN A 3 -0.35 -15.35 2.15
N GLY A 4 0.51 -14.90 1.24
CA GLY A 4 1.46 -13.84 1.49
C GLY A 4 0.73 -12.52 1.63
N THR A 5 0.55 -12.02 2.84
CA THR A 5 0.07 -10.67 3.06
C THR A 5 1.22 -9.70 2.80
N ALA A 6 0.96 -8.63 2.03
CA ALA A 6 1.93 -7.57 1.73
C ALA A 6 2.55 -6.92 2.99
N ASP A 7 1.95 -7.15 4.13
CA ASP A 7 2.34 -6.59 5.43
C ASP A 7 3.39 -7.43 6.19
N ARG A 8 3.86 -8.54 5.63
CA ARG A 8 4.95 -9.31 6.23
C ARG A 8 6.30 -8.64 5.95
N PRO A 9 7.27 -8.68 6.88
CA PRO A 9 8.60 -8.10 6.70
C PRO A 9 9.29 -8.53 5.40
N GLU A 10 9.13 -9.80 5.02
CA GLU A 10 9.67 -10.37 3.78
C GLU A 10 9.08 -9.71 2.51
N GLY A 11 7.76 -9.49 2.47
CA GLY A 11 7.10 -8.83 1.35
C GLY A 11 7.47 -7.35 1.23
N ARG A 12 7.64 -6.65 2.35
CA ARG A 12 8.12 -5.26 2.36
C ARG A 12 9.55 -5.17 1.82
N SER A 13 10.44 -6.07 2.23
CA SER A 13 11.82 -6.11 1.73
C SER A 13 11.88 -6.28 0.22
N SER A 14 11.11 -7.20 -0.36
CA SER A 14 11.03 -7.42 -1.81
C SER A 14 10.52 -6.18 -2.55
N SER A 15 9.49 -5.51 -2.03
CA SER A 15 8.98 -4.27 -2.62
C SER A 15 10.02 -3.16 -2.61
N TYR A 16 10.72 -2.96 -1.49
CA TYR A 16 11.78 -1.95 -1.38
C TYR A 16 12.97 -2.24 -2.30
N GLN A 17 13.39 -3.49 -2.43
CA GLN A 17 14.45 -3.89 -3.38
C GLN A 17 14.04 -3.59 -4.83
N THR A 18 12.76 -3.76 -5.16
CA THR A 18 12.22 -3.48 -6.50
C THR A 18 12.22 -1.98 -6.83
N ILE A 19 12.03 -1.10 -5.85
CA ILE A 19 11.99 0.35 -6.05
C ILE A 19 13.33 1.05 -5.78
N ASP A 20 14.31 0.36 -5.22
CA ASP A 20 15.62 0.91 -4.91
C ASP A 20 16.30 1.50 -6.16
N GLY A 21 16.95 2.64 -6.00
CA GLY A 21 17.60 3.37 -7.08
C GLY A 21 16.67 3.99 -8.15
N LYS A 22 15.34 3.84 -8.03
CA LYS A 22 14.37 4.38 -9.01
C LYS A 22 13.93 5.81 -8.70
N LYS A 23 14.45 6.41 -7.64
CA LYS A 23 14.12 7.77 -7.20
C LYS A 23 12.62 8.00 -6.94
N ILE A 24 11.96 6.99 -6.40
CA ILE A 24 10.55 7.01 -6.02
C ILE A 24 10.39 7.20 -4.52
N CYS A 25 11.30 6.63 -3.75
CA CYS A 25 11.42 6.79 -2.30
C CYS A 25 12.81 7.30 -1.94
N ASP A 26 13.01 7.57 -0.66
CA ASP A 26 14.31 7.81 -0.03
C ASP A 26 15.26 6.63 -0.28
N ASP A 27 16.55 6.93 -0.40
CA ASP A 27 17.57 5.91 -0.64
C ASP A 27 17.71 5.03 0.62
N ILE A 28 17.73 3.71 0.40
CA ILE A 28 17.73 2.72 1.47
C ILE A 28 19.16 2.42 1.89
N ALA A 29 19.53 2.84 3.10
CA ALA A 29 20.84 2.54 3.67
C ALA A 29 20.90 1.12 4.26
N TYR A 30 19.78 0.63 4.82
CA TYR A 30 19.71 -0.71 5.41
C TYR A 30 18.26 -1.19 5.49
N ILE A 31 18.05 -2.47 5.22
CA ILE A 31 16.78 -3.15 5.45
C ILE A 31 17.03 -4.56 5.93
N ASN A 32 16.32 -4.99 6.98
CA ASN A 32 16.36 -6.36 7.49
C ASN A 32 14.95 -6.97 7.49
N PRO A 33 14.69 -7.96 6.62
CA PRO A 33 13.38 -8.59 6.53
C PRO A 33 13.01 -9.46 7.74
N GLU A 34 14.00 -9.89 8.56
CA GLU A 34 13.74 -10.75 9.71
C GLU A 34 13.13 -9.97 10.89
N ASN A 35 13.59 -8.74 11.10
CA ASN A 35 13.14 -7.90 12.21
C ASN A 35 12.32 -6.67 11.76
N GLY A 36 12.23 -6.44 10.45
CA GLY A 36 11.44 -5.35 9.88
C GLY A 36 12.10 -3.97 9.97
N TYR A 37 13.34 -3.85 10.43
CA TYR A 37 14.03 -2.56 10.48
C TYR A 37 14.40 -2.08 9.08
N LYS A 38 14.07 -0.81 8.83
CA LYS A 38 14.47 -0.06 7.63
C LYS A 38 15.17 1.23 8.07
N ILE A 39 16.33 1.51 7.50
CA ILE A 39 17.06 2.76 7.66
C ILE A 39 17.20 3.38 6.28
N THR A 40 16.82 4.63 6.15
CA THR A 40 16.90 5.39 4.91
C THR A 40 17.72 6.65 5.13
N GLU A 41 18.19 7.26 4.05
CA GLU A 41 18.83 8.56 4.14
C GLU A 41 17.86 9.62 4.63
N PHE A 42 18.37 10.53 5.47
CA PHE A 42 17.60 11.67 5.95
C PHE A 42 17.53 12.73 4.86
N LEU A 43 16.32 13.12 4.51
CA LEU A 43 16.08 14.16 3.52
C LEU A 43 16.04 15.54 4.19
N GLU A 44 17.16 16.24 4.18
CA GLU A 44 17.26 17.56 4.77
C GLU A 44 16.33 18.57 4.07
N GLY A 45 15.54 19.30 4.85
CA GLY A 45 14.58 20.29 4.33
C GLY A 45 13.28 19.69 3.75
N ALA A 46 13.15 18.37 3.72
CA ALA A 46 11.90 17.76 3.29
C ALA A 46 10.77 18.05 4.28
N ARG A 47 9.58 18.22 3.75
CA ARG A 47 8.33 18.33 4.51
C ARG A 47 7.26 17.39 3.94
N VAL A 48 6.28 17.07 4.73
CA VAL A 48 5.11 16.31 4.25
C VAL A 48 4.26 17.16 3.31
N CYS A 49 3.50 16.48 2.43
CA CYS A 49 2.54 17.11 1.55
C CYS A 49 1.46 17.83 2.37
N ASP A 50 1.19 19.08 2.02
CA ASP A 50 0.05 19.83 2.55
C ASP A 50 -1.18 19.52 1.69
N PRO A 51 -2.22 18.84 2.23
CA PRO A 51 -3.42 18.49 1.47
C PRO A 51 -4.25 19.72 1.05
N ASP A 52 -4.08 20.84 1.71
CA ASP A 52 -4.77 22.11 1.39
C ASP A 52 -3.99 22.95 0.34
N CYS A 53 -2.79 22.51 -0.05
CA CYS A 53 -1.99 23.13 -1.10
C CYS A 53 -2.13 22.37 -2.43
N PRO A 54 -2.86 22.93 -3.43
CA PRO A 54 -3.08 22.25 -4.72
C PRO A 54 -1.78 21.87 -5.45
N GLU A 55 -0.75 22.69 -5.34
CA GLU A 55 0.56 22.46 -5.98
C GLU A 55 1.28 21.25 -5.38
N ASP A 56 1.14 21.03 -4.07
CA ASP A 56 1.70 19.86 -3.40
C ASP A 56 0.96 18.60 -3.81
N VAL A 57 -0.37 18.64 -3.78
CA VAL A 57 -1.22 17.54 -4.22
C VAL A 57 -0.90 17.16 -5.68
N GLU A 58 -0.76 18.15 -6.56
CA GLU A 58 -0.40 17.92 -7.96
C GLU A 58 0.96 17.19 -8.09
N LYS A 59 1.98 17.61 -7.33
CA LYS A 59 3.31 16.96 -7.33
C LYS A 59 3.21 15.52 -6.86
N CYS A 60 2.48 15.27 -5.77
CA CYS A 60 2.27 13.93 -5.22
C CYS A 60 1.57 13.02 -6.23
N MET A 61 0.50 13.50 -6.86
CA MET A 61 -0.24 12.73 -7.86
C MET A 61 0.58 12.44 -9.12
N LYS A 62 1.39 13.39 -9.58
CA LYS A 62 2.34 13.17 -10.69
C LYS A 62 3.38 12.10 -10.33
N ARG A 63 3.89 12.12 -9.09
CA ARG A 63 4.85 11.12 -8.61
C ARG A 63 4.23 9.72 -8.54
N LEU A 64 3.02 9.63 -7.96
CA LEU A 64 2.27 8.37 -7.86
C LEU A 64 1.96 7.79 -9.25
N ARG A 65 1.50 8.63 -10.17
CA ARG A 65 1.25 8.22 -11.56
C ARG A 65 2.52 7.69 -12.22
N ARG A 66 3.65 8.40 -12.11
CA ARG A 66 4.94 7.93 -12.63
C ARG A 66 5.33 6.58 -12.04
N PHE A 67 5.09 6.36 -10.76
CA PHE A 67 5.35 5.08 -10.11
C PHE A 67 4.52 3.95 -10.74
N HIS A 68 3.21 4.15 -10.93
CA HIS A 68 2.34 3.15 -11.56
C HIS A 68 2.73 2.91 -13.04
N GLU A 69 3.13 3.93 -13.78
CA GLU A 69 3.58 3.83 -15.17
C GLU A 69 4.88 3.03 -15.33
N MET A 70 5.68 2.86 -14.28
CA MET A 70 6.85 1.96 -14.29
C MET A 70 6.47 0.48 -14.37
N LYS A 71 5.23 0.13 -14.10
CA LYS A 71 4.70 -1.25 -14.16
C LYS A 71 5.55 -2.27 -13.42
N LEU A 72 6.11 -1.87 -12.29
CA LEU A 72 6.92 -2.74 -11.45
C LEU A 72 6.08 -3.90 -10.91
N GLN A 73 6.68 -5.06 -10.78
CA GLN A 73 6.02 -6.26 -10.29
C GLN A 73 6.81 -6.84 -9.12
N VAL A 74 6.08 -7.48 -8.20
CA VAL A 74 6.61 -8.23 -7.08
C VAL A 74 5.90 -9.59 -7.00
N GLU A 75 6.50 -10.55 -6.33
CA GLU A 75 5.97 -11.92 -6.26
C GLU A 75 4.64 -12.05 -5.50
N HIS A 76 4.34 -11.07 -4.62
CA HIS A 76 3.10 -11.10 -3.82
C HIS A 76 2.05 -10.15 -4.39
N THR A 77 0.79 -10.51 -4.18
CA THR A 77 -0.37 -9.70 -4.58
C THR A 77 -1.12 -9.27 -3.32
N PHE A 78 -1.53 -8.01 -3.29
CA PHE A 78 -2.44 -7.51 -2.25
C PHE A 78 -3.86 -8.01 -2.52
N ASP A 79 -4.36 -8.85 -1.62
CA ASP A 79 -5.73 -9.35 -1.65
C ASP A 79 -6.59 -8.56 -0.67
N ILE A 80 -7.31 -7.56 -1.16
CA ILE A 80 -8.12 -6.66 -0.34
C ILE A 80 -9.23 -7.42 0.43
N PHE A 81 -9.85 -8.42 -0.20
CA PHE A 81 -10.92 -9.20 0.43
C PHE A 81 -10.35 -10.15 1.49
N GLY A 82 -9.21 -10.77 1.20
CA GLY A 82 -8.49 -11.57 2.19
C GLY A 82 -8.00 -10.74 3.38
N GLN A 83 -7.63 -9.47 3.17
CA GLN A 83 -7.30 -8.55 4.27
C GLN A 83 -8.53 -8.23 5.12
N MET A 84 -9.69 -7.97 4.53
CA MET A 84 -10.93 -7.75 5.28
C MET A 84 -11.25 -8.96 6.16
N GLU A 85 -11.20 -10.17 5.61
CA GLU A 85 -11.44 -11.41 6.36
C GLU A 85 -10.42 -11.62 7.49
N PHE A 86 -9.15 -11.26 7.23
CA PHE A 86 -8.09 -11.36 8.23
C PHE A 86 -8.33 -10.40 9.41
N TYR A 87 -8.64 -9.14 9.15
CA TYR A 87 -8.92 -8.16 10.20
C TYR A 87 -10.19 -8.50 10.99
N GLU A 88 -11.22 -9.02 10.34
CA GLU A 88 -12.42 -9.49 11.05
C GLU A 88 -12.11 -10.65 12.00
N LYS A 89 -11.27 -11.58 11.58
CA LYS A 89 -10.81 -12.68 12.45
C LYS A 89 -10.01 -12.17 13.67
N LEU A 90 -9.17 -11.16 13.47
CA LEU A 90 -8.44 -10.52 14.58
C LEU A 90 -9.38 -9.77 15.52
N TRP A 91 -10.43 -9.18 14.98
CA TRP A 91 -11.44 -8.48 15.76
C TRP A 91 -12.31 -9.43 16.59
N GLY A 92 -12.32 -10.71 16.23
CA GLY A 92 -13.10 -11.73 16.87
C GLY A 92 -14.60 -11.54 16.62
N ASN A 93 -15.41 -11.93 17.60
CA ASN A 93 -16.87 -11.78 17.50
C ASN A 93 -17.38 -10.47 18.10
N THR A 94 -16.54 -9.46 18.25
CA THR A 94 -16.96 -8.16 18.77
C THR A 94 -17.84 -7.45 17.73
N PRO A 95 -19.07 -7.03 18.09
CA PRO A 95 -19.91 -6.30 17.16
C PRO A 95 -19.29 -4.96 16.77
N SER A 96 -19.50 -4.52 15.54
CA SER A 96 -19.10 -3.19 15.11
C SER A 96 -19.99 -2.12 15.78
N ASP A 97 -19.41 -0.99 16.12
CA ASP A 97 -20.16 0.19 16.62
C ASP A 97 -20.99 0.84 15.49
N TYR A 98 -20.68 0.56 14.23
CA TYR A 98 -21.44 1.05 13.07
C TYR A 98 -22.63 0.16 12.78
N ARG A 99 -23.84 0.73 12.84
CA ARG A 99 -25.11 0.00 12.65
C ARG A 99 -25.28 -0.60 11.26
N ASP A 100 -24.66 0.00 10.27
CA ASP A 100 -24.72 -0.39 8.85
C ASP A 100 -23.52 -1.22 8.40
N TYR A 101 -22.63 -1.59 9.32
CA TYR A 101 -21.40 -2.34 9.01
C TYR A 101 -21.67 -3.58 8.14
N GLN A 102 -22.61 -4.44 8.57
CA GLN A 102 -22.88 -5.68 7.86
C GLN A 102 -23.40 -5.43 6.44
N LYS A 103 -24.32 -4.47 6.29
CA LYS A 103 -24.87 -4.09 4.98
C LYS A 103 -23.79 -3.51 4.07
N THR A 104 -22.94 -2.64 4.60
CA THR A 104 -21.82 -2.05 3.86
C THR A 104 -20.84 -3.11 3.42
N LYS A 105 -20.49 -4.05 4.30
CA LYS A 105 -19.64 -5.19 3.97
C LYS A 105 -20.22 -6.04 2.84
N GLU A 106 -21.51 -6.37 2.88
CA GLU A 106 -22.18 -7.13 1.84
C GLU A 106 -22.07 -6.43 0.48
N HIS A 107 -22.34 -5.13 0.41
CA HIS A 107 -22.20 -4.33 -0.82
C HIS A 107 -20.74 -4.31 -1.33
N VAL A 108 -19.75 -4.23 -0.43
CA VAL A 108 -18.34 -4.30 -0.83
C VAL A 108 -17.99 -5.68 -1.39
N LEU A 109 -18.49 -6.76 -0.79
CA LEU A 109 -18.25 -8.12 -1.26
C LEU A 109 -18.94 -8.41 -2.62
N GLU A 110 -20.03 -7.73 -2.95
CA GLU A 110 -20.66 -7.80 -4.28
C GLU A 110 -19.73 -7.30 -5.41
N LEU A 111 -18.73 -6.48 -5.10
CA LEU A 111 -17.73 -6.03 -6.07
C LEU A 111 -16.69 -7.10 -6.40
N ARG A 112 -16.54 -8.12 -5.56
CA ARG A 112 -15.51 -9.16 -5.69
C ARG A 112 -15.52 -9.85 -7.05
N PRO A 113 -16.66 -10.33 -7.60
CA PRO A 113 -16.69 -10.99 -8.91
C PRO A 113 -16.19 -10.07 -10.03
N TYR A 114 -16.50 -8.78 -9.98
CA TYR A 114 -16.08 -7.81 -10.99
C TYR A 114 -14.57 -7.57 -10.94
N ILE A 115 -14.00 -7.47 -9.75
CA ILE A 115 -12.57 -7.26 -9.53
C ILE A 115 -11.77 -8.51 -9.92
N GLU A 116 -12.25 -9.70 -9.55
CA GLU A 116 -11.58 -10.97 -9.86
C GLU A 116 -11.61 -11.32 -11.36
N GLN A 117 -12.65 -10.89 -12.09
CA GLN A 117 -12.76 -11.04 -13.54
C GLN A 117 -11.88 -10.06 -14.32
N TRP A 118 -11.40 -9.00 -13.67
CA TRP A 118 -10.56 -8.02 -14.34
C TRP A 118 -9.19 -8.61 -14.65
N SER A 119 -8.91 -8.73 -15.95
CA SER A 119 -7.66 -9.32 -16.46
C SER A 119 -6.54 -8.30 -16.67
N GLY A 120 -6.65 -7.10 -16.09
CA GLY A 120 -5.64 -6.06 -16.20
C GLY A 120 -4.29 -6.49 -15.59
N GLU A 121 -3.23 -5.89 -16.08
CA GLU A 121 -1.88 -6.10 -15.56
C GLU A 121 -1.82 -5.66 -14.09
N LYS A 122 -1.33 -6.55 -13.22
CA LYS A 122 -1.09 -6.23 -11.81
C LYS A 122 0.28 -5.57 -11.70
N VAL A 123 0.32 -4.42 -11.04
CA VAL A 123 1.56 -3.66 -10.85
C VAL A 123 1.74 -3.32 -9.38
N LEU A 124 2.98 -3.07 -8.96
CA LEU A 124 3.28 -2.58 -7.63
C LEU A 124 2.66 -1.20 -7.45
N THR A 125 1.86 -1.04 -6.39
CA THR A 125 1.21 0.21 -6.02
C THR A 125 1.55 0.60 -4.59
N HIS A 126 1.40 1.88 -4.25
CA HIS A 126 1.67 2.37 -2.90
C HIS A 126 0.65 1.86 -1.87
N ILE A 127 -0.58 1.61 -2.26
CA ILE A 127 -1.73 1.18 -1.45
C ILE A 127 -2.21 2.25 -0.46
N ASP A 128 -1.30 2.92 0.26
CA ASP A 128 -1.59 3.90 1.32
C ASP A 128 -1.02 5.29 0.92
N ALA A 129 -1.55 5.87 -0.15
CA ALA A 129 -1.10 7.15 -0.72
C ALA A 129 -1.80 8.33 -0.02
N VAL A 130 -1.62 8.45 1.30
CA VAL A 130 -2.08 9.60 2.11
C VAL A 130 -1.02 10.70 2.14
N PRO A 131 -1.38 11.99 2.41
CA PRO A 131 -0.44 13.11 2.38
C PRO A 131 0.81 12.90 3.23
N ASP A 132 0.68 12.32 4.41
CA ASP A 132 1.78 12.07 5.35
C ASP A 132 2.86 11.11 4.82
N ASN A 133 2.54 10.34 3.78
CA ASN A 133 3.45 9.41 3.13
C ASN A 133 4.20 10.02 1.94
N PHE A 134 4.01 11.32 1.68
CA PHE A 134 4.75 12.04 0.63
C PHE A 134 5.65 13.11 1.23
N CYS A 135 6.95 13.01 0.93
CA CYS A 135 7.94 14.03 1.23
C CYS A 135 8.21 14.90 -0.02
N LEU A 136 8.21 16.24 0.19
CA LEU A 136 8.42 17.26 -0.84
C LEU A 136 9.62 18.12 -0.53
#